data_96ce217c1d61292c352554f2b30bb5a6
#
_entry.id   96ce217c1d61292c352554f2b30bb5a6
#
_cell.length_a   1.000
_cell.length_b   1.000
_cell.length_c   1.000
_cell.angle_alpha   90.00
_cell.angle_beta   90.00
_cell.angle_gamma   90.00
#
_symmetry.space_group_name_H-M   'P 1'
#
loop_
_entity.id
_entity.type
_entity.pdbx_description
1 polymer ?
#
loop_
_entity_poly.entity_id
_entity_poly.type
_entity_poly.pdbx_seq_one_letter_code
_entity_poly.pdbx_strand_id
1 'polypeptide(L)'
;MTPAALRRYVQPASSGKPESGMFGLTRNEGTRFHEGIDVKSAVRDRHGNAADEIFAVCPGKVAHVCRENNGSYGKYVVLEHRSGGISFYSLYAHLSLAAASLKEGESVPAGTFLGVMGSSSSVYDFPAGTEHLHFEIGLRLGGKSFLKWYERSFLPDDENLHACWNGLNLVGTDPVRFFSEAPLCENFRDYLDRVPVALTVVVKDADVPEILKFSPGLSRTDIPEKASSWRISFSWSGTPLEFFPLEIYEKDDSERAKIVFVSEKYIRNILVMKMAEKRDNGSFSLGPRMKNILSVLFGEEF
;
A
#
# COMPACT_ATOMS: atom_id res chain seq x y z
N MET A 1 19.11 4.18 -6.30
CA MET A 1 20.05 3.26 -5.59
C MET A 1 21.00 2.65 -6.61
N THR A 2 22.31 2.57 -6.31
CA THR A 2 23.29 1.93 -7.21
C THR A 2 23.15 0.40 -7.16
N PRO A 3 23.56 -0.36 -8.21
CA PRO A 3 23.55 -1.83 -8.18
C PRO A 3 24.33 -2.43 -7.00
N ALA A 4 25.43 -1.79 -6.59
CA ALA A 4 26.23 -2.21 -5.43
C ALA A 4 25.47 -2.03 -4.11
N ALA A 5 24.80 -0.89 -3.94
CA ALA A 5 23.96 -0.62 -2.77
C ALA A 5 22.77 -1.58 -2.72
N LEU A 6 22.13 -1.86 -3.87
CA LEU A 6 21.04 -2.82 -3.96
C LEU A 6 21.45 -4.20 -3.42
N ARG A 7 22.57 -4.74 -3.91
CA ARG A 7 23.10 -6.04 -3.46
C ARG A 7 23.48 -6.07 -1.99
N ARG A 8 23.89 -4.93 -1.43
CA ARG A 8 24.30 -4.83 -0.02
C ARG A 8 23.14 -4.77 0.94
N TYR A 9 22.07 -4.05 0.60
CA TYR A 9 21.00 -3.69 1.53
C TYR A 9 19.68 -4.39 1.27
N VAL A 10 19.46 -4.97 0.08
CA VAL A 10 18.21 -5.63 -0.26
C VAL A 10 18.33 -7.14 -0.14
N GLN A 11 17.39 -7.75 0.58
CA GLN A 11 17.26 -9.20 0.68
C GLN A 11 16.53 -9.71 -0.56
N PRO A 12 17.19 -10.54 -1.40
CA PRO A 12 16.52 -11.15 -2.55
C PRO A 12 15.48 -12.18 -2.09
N ALA A 13 14.39 -12.30 -2.85
CA ALA A 13 13.47 -13.43 -2.75
C ALA A 13 14.14 -14.72 -3.30
N SER A 14 13.38 -15.81 -3.40
CA SER A 14 13.86 -17.13 -3.84
C SER A 14 14.62 -17.16 -5.16
N SER A 15 14.44 -16.14 -6.02
CA SER A 15 15.20 -16.02 -7.28
C SER A 15 16.69 -15.70 -7.08
N GLY A 16 17.10 -15.25 -5.89
CA GLY A 16 18.46 -14.78 -5.58
C GLY A 16 18.84 -13.44 -6.24
N LYS A 17 17.96 -12.86 -7.08
CA LYS A 17 18.20 -11.56 -7.72
C LYS A 17 17.87 -10.43 -6.75
N PRO A 18 18.77 -9.49 -6.46
CA PRO A 18 18.51 -8.39 -5.51
C PRO A 18 17.26 -7.58 -5.83
N GLU A 19 16.96 -7.41 -7.13
CA GLU A 19 15.79 -6.68 -7.60
C GLU A 19 14.47 -7.30 -7.09
N SER A 20 14.45 -8.61 -6.81
CA SER A 20 13.25 -9.31 -6.31
C SER A 20 12.81 -8.89 -4.90
N GLY A 21 13.68 -8.25 -4.14
CA GLY A 21 13.34 -7.64 -2.85
C GLY A 21 12.92 -6.18 -2.94
N MET A 22 12.87 -5.61 -4.15
CA MET A 22 12.43 -4.24 -4.39
C MET A 22 10.91 -4.17 -4.58
N PHE A 23 10.36 -2.95 -4.38
CA PHE A 23 8.97 -2.63 -4.67
C PHE A 23 8.62 -2.84 -6.13
N GLY A 24 7.44 -3.36 -6.38
CA GLY A 24 6.85 -3.42 -7.71
C GLY A 24 6.79 -4.82 -8.32
N LEU A 25 6.67 -4.90 -9.63
CA LEU A 25 6.64 -6.16 -10.39
C LEU A 25 8.06 -6.73 -10.52
N THR A 26 8.60 -7.22 -9.42
CA THR A 26 9.99 -7.65 -9.29
C THR A 26 10.16 -9.14 -8.99
N ARG A 27 9.07 -9.82 -8.63
CA ARG A 27 9.04 -11.25 -8.31
C ARG A 27 8.47 -12.07 -9.48
N ASN A 28 8.82 -13.35 -9.54
CA ASN A 28 8.34 -14.29 -10.56
C ASN A 28 8.47 -13.71 -11.99
N GLU A 29 9.67 -13.25 -12.35
CA GLU A 29 9.98 -12.68 -13.67
C GLU A 29 9.11 -11.45 -14.04
N GLY A 30 8.72 -10.67 -13.03
CA GLY A 30 7.93 -9.46 -13.21
C GLY A 30 6.42 -9.69 -13.36
N THR A 31 5.92 -10.84 -12.89
CA THR A 31 4.48 -11.16 -12.88
C THR A 31 3.85 -11.05 -11.49
N ARG A 32 4.67 -11.08 -10.42
CA ARG A 32 4.20 -10.93 -9.03
C ARG A 32 4.66 -9.60 -8.44
N PHE A 33 3.71 -8.88 -7.89
CA PHE A 33 3.92 -7.60 -7.22
C PHE A 33 4.52 -7.80 -5.83
N HIS A 34 5.39 -6.88 -5.43
CA HIS A 34 5.93 -6.75 -4.09
C HIS A 34 5.57 -5.37 -3.53
N GLU A 35 4.89 -5.34 -2.40
CA GLU A 35 4.24 -4.17 -1.83
C GLU A 35 5.21 -3.20 -1.15
N GLY A 36 6.41 -3.66 -0.82
CA GLY A 36 7.42 -2.90 -0.08
C GLY A 36 8.84 -3.14 -0.57
N ILE A 37 9.78 -3.02 0.34
CA ILE A 37 11.18 -3.38 0.15
C ILE A 37 11.62 -4.38 1.24
N ASP A 38 12.35 -5.43 0.87
CA ASP A 38 12.94 -6.37 1.81
C ASP A 38 14.36 -5.90 2.17
N VAL A 39 14.53 -5.36 3.38
CA VAL A 39 15.81 -4.86 3.86
C VAL A 39 16.59 -5.98 4.53
N LYS A 40 17.80 -6.24 4.02
CA LYS A 40 18.67 -7.32 4.48
C LYS A 40 19.18 -7.07 5.89
N SER A 41 19.25 -8.14 6.72
CA SER A 41 19.89 -8.08 8.04
C SER A 41 21.39 -7.73 7.91
N ALA A 42 21.83 -6.79 8.73
CA ALA A 42 23.23 -6.37 8.86
C ALA A 42 23.88 -6.85 10.15
N VAL A 43 23.09 -7.13 11.19
CA VAL A 43 23.56 -7.56 12.53
C VAL A 43 23.02 -8.95 12.84
N ARG A 44 23.93 -9.84 13.31
CA ARG A 44 23.54 -11.19 13.71
C ARG A 44 23.97 -11.50 15.13
N ASP A 45 23.14 -12.27 15.83
CA ASP A 45 23.47 -12.79 17.17
C ASP A 45 24.51 -13.92 17.10
N ARG A 46 24.91 -14.43 18.27
CA ARG A 46 25.86 -15.57 18.39
C ARG A 46 25.36 -16.89 17.76
N HIS A 47 24.07 -16.98 17.47
CA HIS A 47 23.44 -18.15 16.84
C HIS A 47 23.24 -17.97 15.33
N GLY A 48 23.59 -16.78 14.80
CA GLY A 48 23.44 -16.43 13.40
C GLY A 48 22.07 -15.87 13.00
N ASN A 49 21.16 -15.65 13.98
CA ASN A 49 19.85 -15.01 13.70
C ASN A 49 20.00 -13.51 13.54
N ALA A 50 19.11 -12.88 12.79
CA ALA A 50 19.05 -11.42 12.68
C ALA A 50 18.83 -10.78 14.07
N ALA A 51 19.61 -9.73 14.35
CA ALA A 51 19.57 -8.99 15.61
C ALA A 51 19.46 -7.46 15.39
N ASP A 52 19.09 -7.04 14.17
CA ASP A 52 18.90 -5.64 13.84
C ASP A 52 17.71 -5.08 14.61
N GLU A 53 17.94 -3.99 15.34
CA GLU A 53 16.89 -3.21 15.97
C GLU A 53 16.16 -2.38 14.92
N ILE A 54 14.83 -2.37 14.98
CA ILE A 54 13.97 -1.65 14.04
C ILE A 54 13.39 -0.42 14.72
N PHE A 55 13.50 0.71 14.04
CA PHE A 55 13.08 2.01 14.56
C PHE A 55 12.09 2.71 13.63
N ALA A 56 11.23 3.55 14.22
CA ALA A 56 10.29 4.40 13.50
C ALA A 56 11.03 5.36 12.55
N VAL A 57 10.72 5.34 11.26
CA VAL A 57 11.37 6.19 10.24
C VAL A 57 10.96 7.67 10.33
N CYS A 58 9.79 7.95 10.87
CA CYS A 58 9.28 9.30 11.11
C CYS A 58 8.29 9.31 12.28
N PRO A 59 7.95 10.49 12.85
CA PRO A 59 6.95 10.58 13.92
C PRO A 59 5.61 10.06 13.44
N GLY A 60 4.89 9.34 14.29
CA GLY A 60 3.58 8.78 13.93
C GLY A 60 2.78 8.33 15.13
N LYS A 61 1.63 7.75 14.86
CA LYS A 61 0.77 7.10 15.84
C LYS A 61 0.86 5.59 15.65
N VAL A 62 1.06 4.83 16.72
CA VAL A 62 1.00 3.37 16.66
C VAL A 62 -0.42 2.96 16.27
N ALA A 63 -0.57 2.48 15.06
CA ALA A 63 -1.87 2.17 14.47
C ALA A 63 -2.24 0.70 14.66
N HIS A 64 -1.24 -0.19 14.66
CA HIS A 64 -1.43 -1.61 14.89
C HIS A 64 -0.14 -2.28 15.37
N VAL A 65 -0.26 -3.26 16.28
CA VAL A 65 0.87 -4.07 16.77
C VAL A 65 0.45 -5.54 16.80
N CYS A 66 0.90 -6.31 15.83
CA CYS A 66 0.72 -7.76 15.80
C CYS A 66 1.93 -8.44 16.46
N ARG A 67 1.71 -9.06 17.65
CA ARG A 67 2.75 -9.77 18.40
C ARG A 67 2.75 -11.28 18.16
N GLU A 68 1.69 -11.76 17.56
CA GLU A 68 1.56 -13.16 17.17
C GLU A 68 2.09 -13.38 15.74
N ASN A 69 2.46 -14.62 15.45
CA ASN A 69 2.90 -14.99 14.09
C ASN A 69 1.68 -15.16 13.18
N ASN A 70 1.26 -14.08 12.50
CA ASN A 70 -0.01 -13.99 11.81
C ASN A 70 0.12 -13.61 10.34
N GLY A 71 -0.47 -14.40 9.45
CA GLY A 71 -0.51 -14.18 8.01
C GLY A 71 0.88 -14.08 7.37
N SER A 72 0.94 -13.44 6.21
CA SER A 72 2.19 -13.22 5.47
C SER A 72 3.14 -12.26 6.17
N TYR A 73 2.64 -11.28 6.92
CA TYR A 73 3.46 -10.31 7.64
C TYR A 73 4.11 -10.86 8.92
N GLY A 74 3.55 -11.94 9.48
CA GLY A 74 3.99 -12.49 10.77
C GLY A 74 3.77 -11.50 11.91
N LYS A 75 4.82 -11.23 12.71
CA LYS A 75 4.82 -10.16 13.71
C LYS A 75 5.17 -8.85 13.03
N TYR A 76 4.35 -7.83 13.24
CA TYR A 76 4.56 -6.55 12.56
C TYR A 76 4.00 -5.37 13.35
N VAL A 77 4.48 -4.19 13.00
CA VAL A 77 4.03 -2.90 13.53
C VAL A 77 3.61 -2.00 12.37
N VAL A 78 2.51 -1.28 12.55
CA VAL A 78 2.08 -0.21 11.63
C VAL A 78 2.03 1.11 12.37
N LEU A 79 2.67 2.11 11.81
CA LEU A 79 2.54 3.50 12.24
C LEU A 79 1.69 4.27 11.23
N GLU A 80 0.77 5.10 11.71
CA GLU A 80 0.03 6.06 10.90
C GLU A 80 0.67 7.45 11.07
N HIS A 81 0.89 8.12 9.96
CA HIS A 81 1.50 9.44 9.87
C HIS A 81 0.53 10.42 9.22
N ARG A 82 0.72 11.73 9.46
CA ARG A 82 -0.09 12.79 8.83
C ARG A 82 0.80 13.90 8.29
N SER A 83 0.63 14.23 7.01
CA SER A 83 1.37 15.30 6.36
C SER A 83 0.61 15.80 5.13
N GLY A 84 0.48 17.13 4.95
CA GLY A 84 -0.22 17.71 3.81
C GLY A 84 -1.70 17.33 3.70
N GLY A 85 -2.38 17.14 4.85
CA GLY A 85 -3.78 16.71 4.89
C GLY A 85 -4.00 15.24 4.49
N ILE A 86 -2.92 14.45 4.40
CA ILE A 86 -2.98 13.03 4.03
C ILE A 86 -2.50 12.17 5.21
N SER A 87 -3.28 11.12 5.50
CA SER A 87 -2.86 10.02 6.37
C SER A 87 -2.18 8.96 5.53
N PHE A 88 -0.94 8.61 5.85
CA PHE A 88 -0.18 7.54 5.23
C PHE A 88 0.39 6.61 6.29
N TYR A 89 0.79 5.40 5.93
CA TYR A 89 1.35 4.43 6.87
C TYR A 89 2.80 4.09 6.56
N SER A 90 3.51 3.62 7.59
CA SER A 90 4.69 2.76 7.46
C SER A 90 4.44 1.44 8.17
N LEU A 91 4.83 0.33 7.52
CA LEU A 91 4.66 -1.03 8.02
C LEU A 91 6.02 -1.72 8.11
N TYR A 92 6.23 -2.41 9.24
CA TYR A 92 7.48 -3.09 9.60
C TYR A 92 7.16 -4.54 9.93
N ALA A 93 7.40 -5.46 9.01
CA ALA A 93 6.99 -6.86 9.13
C ALA A 93 8.18 -7.84 9.26
N HIS A 94 7.83 -9.11 9.47
CA HIS A 94 8.72 -10.23 9.73
C HIS A 94 9.58 -10.08 10.99
N LEU A 95 9.08 -9.33 12.00
CA LEU A 95 9.80 -9.13 13.26
C LEU A 95 9.92 -10.44 14.03
N SER A 96 11.07 -10.66 14.68
CA SER A 96 11.22 -11.71 15.71
C SER A 96 10.50 -11.30 16.99
N LEU A 97 10.55 -10.00 17.30
CA LEU A 97 9.92 -9.37 18.46
C LEU A 97 9.35 -8.01 18.06
N ALA A 98 8.06 -7.77 18.32
CA ALA A 98 7.47 -6.43 18.38
C ALA A 98 7.60 -5.88 19.81
N ALA A 99 8.06 -4.63 19.96
CA ALA A 99 8.37 -4.04 21.25
C ALA A 99 7.15 -4.05 22.22
N ALA A 100 7.37 -4.55 23.44
CA ALA A 100 6.30 -4.69 24.43
C ALA A 100 5.76 -3.33 24.92
N SER A 101 6.58 -2.27 24.84
CA SER A 101 6.22 -0.91 25.23
C SER A 101 5.21 -0.24 24.29
N LEU A 102 5.07 -0.69 23.06
CA LEU A 102 4.17 -0.07 22.07
C LEU A 102 2.70 -0.30 22.45
N LYS A 103 1.92 0.77 22.45
CA LYS A 103 0.47 0.73 22.65
C LYS A 103 -0.22 1.37 21.48
N GLU A 104 -1.21 0.67 20.90
CA GLU A 104 -2.04 1.22 19.83
C GLU A 104 -2.71 2.52 20.28
N GLY A 105 -2.70 3.51 19.40
CA GLY A 105 -3.21 4.85 19.69
C GLY A 105 -2.18 5.83 20.27
N GLU A 106 -1.00 5.38 20.70
CA GLU A 106 0.06 6.23 21.25
C GLU A 106 0.86 6.91 20.12
N SER A 107 1.24 8.17 20.34
CA SER A 107 2.14 8.91 19.42
C SER A 107 3.59 8.62 19.79
N VAL A 108 4.40 8.35 18.78
CA VAL A 108 5.82 8.03 18.92
C VAL A 108 6.67 8.95 18.04
N PRO A 109 7.82 9.45 18.53
CA PRO A 109 8.78 10.18 17.71
C PRO A 109 9.51 9.26 16.72
N ALA A 110 10.14 9.87 15.70
CA ALA A 110 11.13 9.17 14.89
C ALA A 110 12.23 8.57 15.78
N GLY A 111 12.77 7.41 15.38
CA GLY A 111 13.78 6.70 16.16
C GLY A 111 13.24 5.93 17.37
N THR A 112 11.92 5.88 17.59
CA THR A 112 11.34 4.97 18.59
C THR A 112 11.62 3.53 18.23
N PHE A 113 12.09 2.72 19.18
CA PHE A 113 12.30 1.28 19.00
C PHE A 113 10.96 0.57 18.80
N LEU A 114 10.83 -0.14 17.67
CA LEU A 114 9.62 -0.85 17.28
C LEU A 114 9.73 -2.37 17.49
N GLY A 115 10.94 -2.92 17.43
CA GLY A 115 11.15 -4.34 17.54
C GLY A 115 12.50 -4.79 17.00
N VAL A 116 12.65 -6.10 16.81
CA VAL A 116 13.85 -6.74 16.28
C VAL A 116 13.50 -7.47 14.99
N MET A 117 14.34 -7.34 13.99
CA MET A 117 14.22 -8.06 12.70
C MET A 117 14.17 -9.55 12.91
N GLY A 118 13.46 -10.26 12.04
CA GLY A 118 13.38 -11.71 12.08
C GLY A 118 12.91 -12.30 10.76
N SER A 119 12.18 -13.40 10.85
CA SER A 119 11.62 -14.15 9.73
C SER A 119 10.21 -14.66 10.04
N SER A 120 9.45 -13.93 10.87
CA SER A 120 8.12 -14.40 11.27
C SER A 120 7.15 -14.35 10.09
N SER A 121 6.40 -15.41 9.89
CA SER A 121 5.29 -15.57 8.95
C SER A 121 4.56 -16.85 9.29
N SER A 122 3.23 -16.89 9.19
CA SER A 122 2.47 -18.14 9.27
C SER A 122 2.18 -18.75 7.89
N VAL A 123 2.62 -18.08 6.82
CA VAL A 123 2.38 -18.49 5.42
C VAL A 123 3.67 -18.93 4.72
N TYR A 124 4.82 -18.31 5.08
CA TYR A 124 6.09 -18.55 4.42
C TYR A 124 7.13 -19.10 5.40
N ASP A 125 7.88 -20.10 4.97
CA ASP A 125 9.09 -20.55 5.63
C ASP A 125 10.30 -19.86 4.98
N PHE A 126 10.95 -18.97 5.73
CA PHE A 126 12.14 -18.29 5.27
C PHE A 126 13.38 -19.13 5.61
N PRO A 127 14.25 -19.44 4.62
CA PRO A 127 15.50 -20.14 4.89
C PRO A 127 16.38 -19.39 5.90
N ALA A 128 17.12 -20.11 6.73
CA ALA A 128 18.08 -19.53 7.65
C ALA A 128 19.08 -18.62 6.90
N GLY A 129 19.36 -17.45 7.46
CA GLY A 129 20.22 -16.45 6.84
C GLY A 129 19.52 -15.50 5.86
N THR A 130 18.21 -15.65 5.64
CA THR A 130 17.40 -14.77 4.79
C THR A 130 16.43 -13.89 5.58
N GLU A 131 16.63 -13.78 6.90
CA GLU A 131 15.88 -12.84 7.74
C GLU A 131 16.02 -11.43 7.20
N HIS A 132 14.90 -10.72 7.18
CA HIS A 132 14.82 -9.36 6.61
C HIS A 132 13.69 -8.57 7.23
N LEU A 133 13.75 -7.26 7.08
CA LEU A 133 12.63 -6.37 7.33
C LEU A 133 11.86 -6.18 6.02
N HIS A 134 10.61 -6.64 5.97
CA HIS A 134 9.69 -6.18 4.93
C HIS A 134 9.13 -4.82 5.37
N PHE A 135 9.41 -3.79 4.59
CA PHE A 135 9.07 -2.41 4.89
C PHE A 135 8.18 -1.81 3.82
N GLU A 136 7.06 -1.22 4.22
CA GLU A 136 6.13 -0.53 3.32
C GLU A 136 5.91 0.92 3.74
N ILE A 137 5.61 1.77 2.76
CA ILE A 137 4.98 3.09 2.90
C ILE A 137 3.82 3.17 1.92
N GLY A 138 2.68 3.72 2.34
CA GLY A 138 1.53 3.81 1.47
C GLY A 138 0.29 4.41 2.10
N LEU A 139 -0.84 4.22 1.42
CA LEU A 139 -2.15 4.69 1.84
C LEU A 139 -3.04 3.51 2.24
N ARG A 140 -3.82 3.71 3.29
CA ARG A 140 -4.93 2.84 3.65
C ARG A 140 -6.18 3.31 2.89
N LEU A 141 -6.85 2.43 2.16
CA LEU A 141 -7.98 2.78 1.29
C LEU A 141 -9.27 3.06 2.05
N GLY A 142 -9.59 2.25 3.07
CA GLY A 142 -10.83 2.35 3.81
C GLY A 142 -10.68 2.05 5.30
N GLY A 143 -11.72 2.35 6.05
CA GLY A 143 -11.90 1.97 7.44
C GLY A 143 -13.08 1.02 7.55
N LYS A 144 -14.27 1.55 7.87
CA LYS A 144 -15.50 0.75 7.93
C LYS A 144 -15.92 0.19 6.57
N SER A 145 -15.65 0.93 5.47
CA SER A 145 -15.92 0.45 4.11
C SER A 145 -15.14 -0.82 3.79
N PHE A 146 -13.85 -0.85 4.15
CA PHE A 146 -13.02 -2.04 4.00
C PHE A 146 -13.54 -3.23 4.81
N LEU A 147 -13.86 -3.03 6.09
CA LEU A 147 -14.34 -4.12 6.95
C LEU A 147 -15.63 -4.73 6.41
N LYS A 148 -16.59 -3.91 5.95
CA LYS A 148 -17.82 -4.38 5.32
C LYS A 148 -17.57 -5.11 4.00
N TRP A 149 -16.63 -4.61 3.18
CA TRP A 149 -16.25 -5.26 1.93
C TRP A 149 -15.60 -6.61 2.20
N TYR A 150 -14.68 -6.69 3.17
CA TYR A 150 -14.02 -7.94 3.54
C TYR A 150 -15.00 -8.97 4.04
N GLU A 151 -15.89 -8.58 4.95
CA GLU A 151 -16.94 -9.44 5.48
C GLU A 151 -17.80 -10.06 4.37
N ARG A 152 -18.24 -9.26 3.39
CA ARG A 152 -19.05 -9.75 2.27
C ARG A 152 -18.28 -10.64 1.30
N SER A 153 -16.99 -10.37 1.10
CA SER A 153 -16.18 -11.01 0.06
C SER A 153 -15.50 -12.30 0.52
N PHE A 154 -15.25 -12.46 1.82
CA PHE A 154 -14.39 -13.53 2.35
C PHE A 154 -15.02 -14.34 3.47
N LEU A 155 -15.93 -13.78 4.30
CA LEU A 155 -16.57 -14.56 5.35
C LEU A 155 -17.65 -15.51 4.77
N PRO A 156 -17.86 -16.71 5.38
CA PRO A 156 -17.21 -17.19 6.60
C PRO A 156 -15.87 -17.91 6.40
N ASP A 157 -15.35 -17.98 5.17
CA ASP A 157 -14.24 -18.85 4.81
C ASP A 157 -12.86 -18.32 5.25
N ASP A 158 -12.71 -16.99 5.39
CA ASP A 158 -11.46 -16.34 5.77
C ASP A 158 -11.69 -15.23 6.80
N GLU A 159 -11.07 -15.35 7.99
CA GLU A 159 -11.17 -14.36 9.06
C GLU A 159 -10.14 -13.23 8.88
N ASN A 160 -10.61 -11.98 8.99
CA ASN A 160 -9.72 -10.83 8.96
C ASN A 160 -9.00 -10.62 10.31
N LEU A 161 -7.81 -11.16 10.45
CA LEU A 161 -6.98 -11.06 11.65
C LEU A 161 -6.17 -9.75 11.74
N HIS A 162 -6.30 -8.86 10.76
CA HIS A 162 -5.48 -7.64 10.64
C HIS A 162 -6.31 -6.34 10.74
N ALA A 163 -7.61 -6.44 11.03
CA ALA A 163 -8.54 -5.31 11.04
C ALA A 163 -8.40 -4.45 9.76
N CYS A 164 -8.31 -3.12 9.88
CA CYS A 164 -8.10 -2.21 8.74
C CYS A 164 -6.66 -2.21 8.18
N TRP A 165 -5.73 -2.95 8.80
CA TRP A 165 -4.32 -3.04 8.40
C TRP A 165 -4.02 -4.33 7.62
N ASN A 166 -5.05 -4.94 7.07
CA ASN A 166 -4.95 -6.04 6.13
C ASN A 166 -4.34 -5.56 4.80
N GLY A 167 -3.42 -6.33 4.21
CA GLY A 167 -2.74 -5.98 2.97
C GLY A 167 -3.68 -5.69 1.78
N LEU A 168 -4.90 -6.23 1.79
CA LEU A 168 -5.92 -5.92 0.77
C LEU A 168 -6.46 -4.47 0.87
N ASN A 169 -6.29 -3.82 2.02
CA ASN A 169 -6.67 -2.43 2.27
C ASN A 169 -5.50 -1.46 2.12
N LEU A 170 -4.30 -1.97 1.90
CA LEU A 170 -3.08 -1.19 1.83
C LEU A 170 -2.59 -1.08 0.40
N VAL A 171 -2.23 0.12 -0.01
CA VAL A 171 -1.64 0.38 -1.32
C VAL A 171 -0.31 1.11 -1.14
N GLY A 172 0.77 0.36 -1.38
CA GLY A 172 2.12 0.85 -1.21
C GLY A 172 2.56 1.82 -2.30
N THR A 173 3.52 2.67 -1.95
CA THR A 173 4.36 3.41 -2.89
C THR A 173 5.80 2.92 -2.75
N ASP A 174 6.64 3.14 -3.77
CA ASP A 174 8.03 2.70 -3.77
C ASP A 174 8.82 3.36 -2.60
N PRO A 175 9.25 2.59 -1.57
CA PRO A 175 9.96 3.14 -0.44
C PRO A 175 11.30 3.78 -0.81
N VAL A 176 12.00 3.24 -1.81
CA VAL A 176 13.28 3.81 -2.28
C VAL A 176 13.06 5.15 -2.93
N ARG A 177 12.04 5.26 -3.75
CA ARG A 177 11.62 6.52 -4.34
C ARG A 177 11.19 7.51 -3.25
N PHE A 178 10.39 7.07 -2.29
CA PHE A 178 9.97 7.92 -1.17
C PHE A 178 11.17 8.52 -0.43
N PHE A 179 12.13 7.71 0.02
CA PHE A 179 13.30 8.22 0.74
C PHE A 179 14.21 9.09 -0.11
N SER A 180 14.20 8.95 -1.42
CA SER A 180 15.01 9.81 -2.31
C SER A 180 14.33 11.14 -2.65
N GLU A 181 13.00 11.18 -2.69
CA GLU A 181 12.23 12.35 -3.13
C GLU A 181 11.60 13.13 -1.96
N ALA A 182 11.20 12.45 -0.87
CA ALA A 182 10.56 13.11 0.28
C ALA A 182 11.38 14.26 0.89
N PRO A 183 12.72 14.20 0.95
CA PRO A 183 13.52 15.34 1.40
C PRO A 183 13.41 16.60 0.51
N LEU A 184 12.90 16.45 -0.72
CA LEU A 184 12.66 17.51 -1.69
C LEU A 184 11.21 18.04 -1.66
N CYS A 185 10.40 17.52 -0.76
CA CYS A 185 8.97 17.81 -0.63
C CYS A 185 8.71 18.51 0.71
N GLU A 186 7.78 19.45 0.74
CA GLU A 186 7.35 20.10 1.97
C GLU A 186 6.47 19.15 2.81
N ASN A 187 5.72 18.28 2.13
CA ASN A 187 4.78 17.36 2.76
C ASN A 187 4.49 16.13 1.88
N PHE A 188 3.70 15.19 2.38
CA PHE A 188 3.37 13.95 1.65
C PHE A 188 2.51 14.19 0.40
N ARG A 189 1.69 15.27 0.37
CA ARG A 189 0.94 15.66 -0.84
C ARG A 189 1.88 15.99 -1.99
N ASP A 190 2.93 16.79 -1.71
CA ASP A 190 3.94 17.15 -2.72
C ASP A 190 4.70 15.94 -3.26
N TYR A 191 4.94 14.93 -2.40
CA TYR A 191 5.50 13.66 -2.84
C TYR A 191 4.55 12.94 -3.80
N LEU A 192 3.24 12.85 -3.47
CA LEU A 192 2.27 12.20 -4.35
C LEU A 192 2.14 12.91 -5.70
N ASP A 193 2.31 14.23 -5.76
CA ASP A 193 2.29 15.01 -7.00
C ASP A 193 3.43 14.65 -7.95
N ARG A 194 4.51 14.08 -7.45
CA ARG A 194 5.62 13.58 -8.26
C ARG A 194 5.39 12.15 -8.74
N VAL A 195 4.42 11.43 -8.16
CA VAL A 195 4.08 10.07 -8.59
C VAL A 195 3.28 10.14 -9.90
N PRO A 196 3.74 9.49 -10.99
CA PRO A 196 3.04 9.58 -12.26
C PRO A 196 1.65 8.97 -12.21
N VAL A 197 0.68 9.68 -12.80
CA VAL A 197 -0.65 9.13 -13.09
C VAL A 197 -0.52 8.07 -14.17
N ALA A 198 -1.02 6.88 -13.89
CA ALA A 198 -1.02 5.77 -14.82
C ALA A 198 -2.42 5.41 -15.32
N LEU A 199 -3.43 5.63 -14.50
CA LEU A 199 -4.82 5.29 -14.77
C LEU A 199 -5.74 6.36 -14.17
N THR A 200 -6.81 6.72 -14.89
CA THR A 200 -7.89 7.56 -14.36
C THR A 200 -9.23 6.88 -14.57
N VAL A 201 -10.01 6.85 -13.50
CA VAL A 201 -11.37 6.26 -13.49
C VAL A 201 -12.38 7.35 -13.15
N VAL A 202 -13.52 7.32 -13.81
CA VAL A 202 -14.72 8.08 -13.41
C VAL A 202 -15.69 7.08 -12.76
N VAL A 203 -16.18 7.44 -11.58
CA VAL A 203 -17.17 6.68 -10.81
C VAL A 203 -18.41 7.55 -10.69
N LYS A 204 -19.58 7.01 -11.04
CA LYS A 204 -20.87 7.71 -11.02
C LYS A 204 -21.72 7.27 -9.83
N ASP A 205 -22.67 8.12 -9.47
CA ASP A 205 -23.70 7.86 -8.45
C ASP A 205 -23.09 7.25 -7.17
N ALA A 206 -22.01 7.89 -6.70
CA ALA A 206 -21.22 7.42 -5.58
C ALA A 206 -21.15 8.46 -4.46
N ASP A 207 -21.20 7.99 -3.24
CA ASP A 207 -20.98 8.80 -2.04
C ASP A 207 -19.52 9.32 -1.97
N VAL A 208 -19.26 10.17 -0.97
CA VAL A 208 -17.89 10.62 -0.68
C VAL A 208 -17.04 9.43 -0.24
N PRO A 209 -15.93 9.14 -0.95
CA PRO A 209 -15.05 8.03 -0.59
C PRO A 209 -14.54 8.13 0.85
N GLU A 210 -14.55 7.00 1.58
CA GLU A 210 -14.18 7.04 3.01
C GLU A 210 -12.75 7.52 3.24
N ILE A 211 -11.83 7.27 2.33
CA ILE A 211 -10.44 7.74 2.40
C ILE A 211 -10.34 9.27 2.57
N LEU A 212 -11.25 10.04 1.98
CA LEU A 212 -11.26 11.51 2.09
C LEU A 212 -11.60 12.02 3.49
N LYS A 213 -12.20 11.19 4.36
CA LYS A 213 -12.47 11.55 5.77
C LYS A 213 -11.20 11.63 6.60
N PHE A 214 -10.17 10.83 6.26
CA PHE A 214 -8.89 10.82 6.98
C PHE A 214 -7.71 11.32 6.13
N SER A 215 -7.92 11.49 4.82
CA SER A 215 -6.94 12.03 3.87
C SER A 215 -7.59 13.07 2.94
N PRO A 216 -8.15 14.18 3.48
CA PRO A 216 -8.80 15.20 2.65
C PRO A 216 -7.85 15.86 1.65
N GLY A 217 -6.55 15.88 1.92
CA GLY A 217 -5.53 16.38 1.00
C GLY A 217 -5.38 15.59 -0.31
N LEU A 218 -6.10 14.46 -0.47
CA LEU A 218 -6.22 13.77 -1.76
C LEU A 218 -7.20 14.48 -2.72
N SER A 219 -8.01 15.43 -2.24
CA SER A 219 -8.79 16.35 -3.09
C SER A 219 -8.14 17.73 -3.09
N ARG A 220 -8.04 18.36 -4.27
CA ARG A 220 -7.56 19.74 -4.42
C ARG A 220 -8.67 20.77 -4.39
N THR A 221 -9.90 20.32 -4.40
CA THR A 221 -11.11 21.14 -4.32
C THR A 221 -11.84 20.80 -3.04
N ASP A 222 -12.78 21.66 -2.66
CA ASP A 222 -13.66 21.38 -1.54
C ASP A 222 -14.37 20.04 -1.76
N ILE A 223 -14.42 19.25 -0.70
CA ILE A 223 -15.11 17.95 -0.71
C ILE A 223 -16.60 18.27 -0.45
N PRO A 224 -17.48 18.03 -1.42
CA PRO A 224 -18.91 18.31 -1.24
C PRO A 224 -19.51 17.33 -0.21
N GLU A 225 -20.56 17.75 0.48
CA GLU A 225 -21.30 16.87 1.40
C GLU A 225 -21.89 15.64 0.68
N LYS A 226 -22.30 15.86 -0.57
CA LYS A 226 -22.81 14.81 -1.48
C LYS A 226 -22.22 15.06 -2.86
N ALA A 227 -21.44 14.10 -3.36
CA ALA A 227 -21.00 14.09 -4.74
C ALA A 227 -21.80 13.04 -5.52
N SER A 228 -22.17 13.38 -6.76
CA SER A 228 -22.82 12.42 -7.65
C SER A 228 -21.82 11.61 -8.47
N SER A 229 -20.59 12.09 -8.61
CA SER A 229 -19.56 11.41 -9.39
C SER A 229 -18.15 11.83 -8.97
N TRP A 230 -17.17 10.98 -9.24
CA TRP A 230 -15.77 11.22 -8.92
C TRP A 230 -14.85 10.86 -10.08
N ARG A 231 -13.90 11.73 -10.38
CA ARG A 231 -12.74 11.39 -11.21
C ARG A 231 -11.56 11.11 -10.29
N ILE A 232 -11.00 9.91 -10.39
CA ILE A 232 -9.94 9.45 -9.51
C ILE A 232 -8.73 9.06 -10.35
N SER A 233 -7.58 9.65 -10.04
CA SER A 233 -6.31 9.33 -10.67
C SER A 233 -5.50 8.38 -9.80
N PHE A 234 -4.90 7.35 -10.41
CA PHE A 234 -4.14 6.31 -9.74
C PHE A 234 -2.74 6.19 -10.30
N SER A 235 -1.78 5.79 -9.46
CA SER A 235 -0.50 5.24 -9.89
C SER A 235 -0.70 3.86 -10.54
N TRP A 236 0.33 3.35 -11.19
CA TRP A 236 0.29 2.00 -11.78
C TRP A 236 0.19 0.88 -10.73
N SER A 237 0.58 1.12 -9.48
CA SER A 237 0.45 0.19 -8.35
C SER A 237 -0.93 0.22 -7.69
N GLY A 238 -1.79 1.17 -8.06
CA GLY A 238 -3.14 1.31 -7.51
C GLY A 238 -3.27 2.35 -6.40
N THR A 239 -2.20 3.10 -6.11
CA THR A 239 -2.26 4.20 -5.13
C THR A 239 -3.13 5.32 -5.67
N PRO A 240 -4.22 5.72 -4.99
CA PRO A 240 -4.99 6.89 -5.38
C PRO A 240 -4.15 8.15 -5.15
N LEU A 241 -4.04 8.98 -6.18
CA LEU A 241 -3.23 10.19 -6.19
C LEU A 241 -4.07 11.45 -6.05
N GLU A 242 -5.26 11.46 -6.62
CA GLU A 242 -6.15 12.61 -6.62
C GLU A 242 -7.61 12.19 -6.78
N PHE A 243 -8.48 12.84 -6.02
CA PHE A 243 -9.94 12.77 -6.16
C PHE A 243 -10.47 14.12 -6.60
N PHE A 244 -11.28 14.13 -7.63
CA PHE A 244 -11.95 15.33 -8.14
C PHE A 244 -13.45 15.08 -8.22
N PRO A 245 -14.30 15.83 -7.46
CA PRO A 245 -15.74 15.70 -7.54
C PRO A 245 -16.25 16.25 -8.88
N LEU A 246 -17.24 15.59 -9.45
CA LEU A 246 -17.90 16.00 -10.69
C LEU A 246 -19.36 16.35 -10.38
N GLU A 247 -19.79 17.55 -10.74
CA GLU A 247 -21.16 18.01 -10.49
C GLU A 247 -22.17 17.40 -11.47
N ILE A 248 -21.77 17.13 -12.70
CA ILE A 248 -22.61 16.56 -13.75
C ILE A 248 -21.80 15.55 -14.54
N TYR A 249 -22.33 14.35 -14.72
CA TYR A 249 -21.86 13.40 -15.69
C TYR A 249 -23.00 13.04 -16.64
N GLU A 250 -22.71 12.97 -17.96
CA GLU A 250 -23.73 12.65 -18.98
C GLU A 250 -24.44 11.34 -18.65
N LYS A 251 -25.77 11.37 -18.66
CA LYS A 251 -26.64 10.26 -18.23
C LYS A 251 -26.61 9.05 -19.17
N ASP A 252 -25.92 9.12 -20.29
CA ASP A 252 -26.09 8.18 -21.42
C ASP A 252 -25.15 6.96 -21.37
N ASP A 253 -24.36 6.80 -20.31
CA ASP A 253 -23.43 5.70 -20.18
C ASP A 253 -23.87 4.77 -19.01
N SER A 254 -24.21 3.52 -19.35
CA SER A 254 -24.76 2.54 -18.39
C SER A 254 -23.70 2.00 -17.39
N GLU A 255 -22.41 2.24 -17.65
CA GLU A 255 -21.34 1.76 -16.74
C GLU A 255 -21.21 2.69 -15.52
N ARG A 256 -21.33 2.13 -14.32
CA ARG A 256 -21.17 2.85 -13.06
C ARG A 256 -19.75 3.37 -12.84
N ALA A 257 -18.75 2.68 -13.35
CA ALA A 257 -17.35 3.11 -13.32
C ALA A 257 -16.66 2.83 -14.65
N LYS A 258 -15.91 3.82 -15.16
CA LYS A 258 -15.27 3.76 -16.47
C LYS A 258 -13.84 4.27 -16.42
N ILE A 259 -12.94 3.57 -17.10
CA ILE A 259 -11.58 4.05 -17.35
C ILE A 259 -11.64 5.13 -18.44
N VAL A 260 -11.11 6.32 -18.11
CA VAL A 260 -11.07 7.47 -19.03
C VAL A 260 -9.64 7.80 -19.48
N PHE A 261 -8.63 7.27 -18.81
CA PHE A 261 -7.22 7.45 -19.16
C PHE A 261 -6.40 6.22 -18.77
N VAL A 262 -5.51 5.78 -19.67
CA VAL A 262 -4.47 4.77 -19.43
C VAL A 262 -3.17 5.29 -20.02
N SER A 263 -2.13 5.36 -19.21
CA SER A 263 -0.79 5.77 -19.65
C SER A 263 -0.11 4.65 -20.43
N GLU A 264 0.30 4.91 -21.66
CA GLU A 264 1.03 3.95 -22.51
C GLU A 264 2.32 3.46 -21.84
N LYS A 265 3.01 4.35 -21.12
CA LYS A 265 4.24 4.02 -20.39
C LYS A 265 4.03 2.91 -19.36
N TYR A 266 2.84 2.82 -18.74
CA TYR A 266 2.54 1.88 -17.67
C TYR A 266 1.56 0.78 -18.07
N ILE A 267 1.22 0.66 -19.35
CA ILE A 267 0.18 -0.28 -19.82
C ILE A 267 0.49 -1.73 -19.42
N ARG A 268 1.75 -2.17 -19.55
CA ARG A 268 2.15 -3.51 -19.10
C ARG A 268 1.91 -3.72 -17.61
N ASN A 269 2.31 -2.75 -16.80
CA ASN A 269 2.15 -2.83 -15.34
C ASN A 269 0.67 -2.88 -14.95
N ILE A 270 -0.14 -2.02 -15.56
CA ILE A 270 -1.59 -1.93 -15.34
C ILE A 270 -2.27 -3.27 -15.65
N LEU A 271 -1.92 -3.91 -16.78
CA LEU A 271 -2.49 -5.20 -17.18
C LEU A 271 -2.01 -6.35 -16.29
N VAL A 272 -0.71 -6.42 -15.97
CA VAL A 272 -0.16 -7.45 -15.07
C VAL A 272 -0.75 -7.32 -13.67
N MET A 273 -0.94 -6.10 -13.18
CA MET A 273 -1.59 -5.80 -11.89
C MET A 273 -3.10 -6.02 -11.90
N LYS A 274 -3.68 -6.37 -13.05
CA LYS A 274 -5.14 -6.53 -13.23
C LYS A 274 -5.93 -5.28 -12.81
N MET A 275 -5.35 -4.09 -13.03
CA MET A 275 -6.02 -2.81 -12.83
C MET A 275 -7.00 -2.51 -13.97
N ALA A 276 -6.66 -2.92 -15.18
CA ALA A 276 -7.51 -2.84 -16.36
C ALA A 276 -7.42 -4.12 -17.17
N GLU A 277 -8.43 -4.36 -18.00
CA GLU A 277 -8.48 -5.41 -19.02
C GLU A 277 -8.68 -4.76 -20.39
N LYS A 278 -7.92 -5.21 -21.40
CA LYS A 278 -8.04 -4.70 -22.76
C LYS A 278 -9.17 -5.40 -23.48
N ARG A 279 -10.08 -4.64 -24.09
CA ARG A 279 -11.18 -5.13 -24.91
C ARG A 279 -10.74 -5.30 -26.37
N ASP A 280 -11.46 -6.09 -27.15
CA ASP A 280 -11.18 -6.35 -28.59
C ASP A 280 -11.17 -5.06 -29.43
N ASN A 281 -11.98 -4.07 -29.08
CA ASN A 281 -12.04 -2.77 -29.76
C ASN A 281 -10.90 -1.82 -29.36
N GLY A 282 -9.93 -2.30 -28.56
CA GLY A 282 -8.80 -1.51 -28.08
C GLY A 282 -9.06 -0.63 -26.85
N SER A 283 -10.31 -0.50 -26.39
CA SER A 283 -10.64 0.19 -25.14
C SER A 283 -10.26 -0.64 -23.91
N PHE A 284 -10.41 -0.05 -22.72
CA PHE A 284 -10.14 -0.71 -21.45
C PHE A 284 -11.40 -0.78 -20.58
N SER A 285 -11.57 -1.91 -19.89
CA SER A 285 -12.52 -2.08 -18.80
C SER A 285 -11.78 -2.20 -17.46
N LEU A 286 -12.51 -2.02 -16.35
CA LEU A 286 -11.97 -2.23 -15.02
C LEU A 286 -11.53 -3.68 -14.84
N GLY A 287 -10.29 -3.89 -14.45
CA GLY A 287 -9.80 -5.19 -14.03
C GLY A 287 -10.19 -5.51 -12.58
N PRO A 288 -10.08 -6.79 -12.15
CA PRO A 288 -10.53 -7.24 -10.81
C PRO A 288 -9.89 -6.45 -9.67
N ARG A 289 -8.61 -6.12 -9.75
CA ARG A 289 -7.93 -5.35 -8.70
C ARG A 289 -8.50 -3.93 -8.58
N MET A 290 -8.80 -3.26 -9.70
CA MET A 290 -9.40 -1.93 -9.66
C MET A 290 -10.82 -1.97 -9.10
N LYS A 291 -11.60 -2.98 -9.46
CA LYS A 291 -12.93 -3.18 -8.89
C LYS A 291 -12.85 -3.32 -7.36
N ASN A 292 -11.93 -4.14 -6.85
CA ASN A 292 -11.72 -4.27 -5.40
C ASN A 292 -11.33 -2.95 -4.75
N ILE A 293 -10.41 -2.19 -5.35
CA ILE A 293 -10.00 -0.87 -4.84
C ILE A 293 -11.20 0.07 -4.76
N LEU A 294 -12.01 0.16 -5.81
CA LEU A 294 -13.22 1.00 -5.82
C LEU A 294 -14.24 0.51 -4.79
N SER A 295 -14.44 -0.80 -4.68
CA SER A 295 -15.36 -1.37 -3.69
C SER A 295 -14.96 -1.02 -2.26
N VAL A 296 -13.67 -1.02 -1.96
CA VAL A 296 -13.14 -0.59 -0.65
C VAL A 296 -13.33 0.90 -0.44
N LEU A 297 -12.99 1.73 -1.43
CA LEU A 297 -13.09 3.20 -1.35
C LEU A 297 -14.51 3.68 -1.08
N PHE A 298 -15.50 3.05 -1.72
CA PHE A 298 -16.90 3.47 -1.66
C PHE A 298 -17.77 2.60 -0.74
N GLY A 299 -17.28 1.44 -0.32
CA GLY A 299 -18.04 0.50 0.51
C GLY A 299 -19.13 -0.26 -0.24
N GLU A 300 -19.07 -0.30 -1.58
CA GLU A 300 -20.05 -0.87 -2.50
C GLU A 300 -19.37 -1.75 -3.54
N GLU A 301 -20.09 -2.65 -4.21
CA GLU A 301 -19.53 -3.49 -5.28
C GLU A 301 -19.40 -2.77 -6.62
N PHE A 302 -18.30 -3.09 -7.35
CA PHE A 302 -17.98 -2.55 -8.68
C PHE A 302 -17.69 -3.65 -9.70
#